data_6c72e753bab74a5e490945d69a409ac3
#
_entry.id   6c72e753bab74a5e490945d69a409ac3
#
_cell.length_a   1.000
_cell.length_b   1.000
_cell.length_c   1.000
_cell.angle_alpha   90.00
_cell.angle_beta   90.00
_cell.angle_gamma   90.00
#
_symmetry.space_group_name_H-M   'P 1'
#
loop_
_entity.id
_entity.type
_entity.pdbx_description
1 polymer ?
#
loop_
_entity_poly.entity_id
_entity_poly.type
_entity_poly.pdbx_seq_one_letter_code
_entity_poly.pdbx_strand_id
1 'polypeptide(L)'
;MNGIKLGLTNIKELLRRMGNPQGSYRCIHVAGSDGKGSTSAMTASILRKAGYSVGLYTSPHILRFNERINVDGRDISDEEVSELTGYLRHFSDDMCESEMFCTFFEITTAMAMQYFKDRKVDFAVFEVGMGGRFDATNVIVPEVSVINNISMEHTEYLGDTIEKIALEKAGIIKEGVPSVTINPEPAFGVIASVAAEKGSGLKRVDPEDIEIVSNIGKGPEFRYLGHKYFVSIPGRNEAKNAAVAIEALRVLPEFTDRIEPYVADGLASVRWPCRLENIGNGFIVDVTHTRAGSEGLASDVGEIYGKVVLVFGILSDKDADDICRNLSKVASKVVVTQPQCLRAKAAEEVLSIMKRYVPDAEIKPTVGEAIERAVELRDDGEEVLITGSFYMAEEALRWMGRTSQ
;
A
#
# COMPACT_ATOMS: atom_id res chain seq x y z
N MET A 1 -23.34 -6.11 -8.75
CA MET A 1 -22.05 -5.47 -8.36
C MET A 1 -21.46 -4.88 -9.63
N ASN A 2 -21.34 -3.57 -9.71
CA ASN A 2 -20.74 -2.93 -10.87
C ASN A 2 -19.23 -3.22 -10.81
N GLY A 3 -18.72 -3.93 -11.81
CA GLY A 3 -17.33 -4.27 -11.96
C GLY A 3 -16.41 -3.03 -12.03
N ILE A 4 -15.10 -3.25 -12.11
CA ILE A 4 -14.12 -2.18 -12.31
C ILE A 4 -14.47 -1.42 -13.58
N LYS A 5 -14.74 -0.12 -13.44
CA LYS A 5 -15.03 0.78 -14.57
C LYS A 5 -13.83 1.70 -14.75
N LEU A 6 -13.13 1.54 -15.86
CA LEU A 6 -11.99 2.39 -16.19
C LEU A 6 -12.48 3.70 -16.83
N GLY A 7 -11.97 4.83 -16.36
CA GLY A 7 -12.28 6.15 -16.89
C GLY A 7 -12.49 7.18 -15.79
N LEU A 8 -12.33 8.46 -16.13
CA LEU A 8 -12.40 9.58 -15.18
C LEU A 8 -13.68 10.42 -15.31
N THR A 9 -14.59 10.04 -16.21
CA THR A 9 -15.76 10.87 -16.53
C THR A 9 -16.66 11.06 -15.32
N ASN A 10 -17.00 9.97 -14.60
CA ASN A 10 -17.95 10.03 -13.49
C ASN A 10 -17.34 10.77 -12.29
N ILE A 11 -16.10 10.44 -11.90
CA ILE A 11 -15.45 11.13 -10.78
C ILE A 11 -15.26 12.63 -11.08
N LYS A 12 -14.90 13.01 -12.29
CA LYS A 12 -14.78 14.42 -12.69
C LYS A 12 -16.11 15.16 -12.59
N GLU A 13 -17.20 14.56 -13.05
CA GLU A 13 -18.53 15.17 -12.97
C GLU A 13 -19.01 15.26 -11.51
N LEU A 14 -18.77 14.23 -10.69
CA LEU A 14 -19.09 14.26 -9.26
C LEU A 14 -18.35 15.43 -8.57
N LEU A 15 -17.04 15.51 -8.76
CA LEU A 15 -16.20 16.56 -8.14
C LEU A 15 -16.59 17.96 -8.64
N ARG A 16 -16.94 18.11 -9.91
CA ARG A 16 -17.44 19.37 -10.48
C ARG A 16 -18.71 19.84 -9.76
N ARG A 17 -19.65 18.94 -9.51
CA ARG A 17 -20.89 19.22 -8.76
C ARG A 17 -20.60 19.60 -7.31
N MET A 18 -19.57 18.98 -6.70
CA MET A 18 -19.09 19.28 -5.34
C MET A 18 -18.25 20.58 -5.26
N GLY A 19 -18.00 21.27 -6.38
CA GLY A 19 -17.17 22.47 -6.42
C GLY A 19 -15.67 22.21 -6.39
N ASN A 20 -15.23 21.06 -6.90
CA ASN A 20 -13.81 20.64 -7.06
C ASN A 20 -13.00 20.74 -5.75
N PRO A 21 -13.37 20.00 -4.70
CA PRO A 21 -12.71 20.07 -3.39
C PRO A 21 -11.21 19.77 -3.45
N GLN A 22 -10.76 18.93 -4.40
CA GLN A 22 -9.36 18.52 -4.60
C GLN A 22 -8.42 19.69 -4.97
N GLY A 23 -8.94 20.84 -5.36
CA GLY A 23 -8.15 22.04 -5.64
C GLY A 23 -7.90 22.94 -4.42
N SER A 24 -8.28 22.52 -3.21
CA SER A 24 -8.21 23.36 -1.99
C SER A 24 -6.92 23.19 -1.19
N TYR A 25 -6.06 22.25 -1.55
CA TYR A 25 -4.82 21.89 -0.84
C TYR A 25 -3.79 21.35 -1.84
N ARG A 26 -2.55 21.27 -1.42
CA ARG A 26 -1.45 20.70 -2.21
C ARG A 26 -1.50 19.17 -2.16
N CYS A 27 -1.16 18.49 -3.26
CA CYS A 27 -1.25 17.04 -3.34
C CYS A 27 0.10 16.39 -3.65
N ILE A 28 0.30 15.17 -3.14
CA ILE A 28 1.33 14.22 -3.56
C ILE A 28 0.62 12.96 -4.04
N HIS A 29 0.98 12.45 -5.21
CA HIS A 29 0.29 11.32 -5.83
C HIS A 29 1.22 10.13 -5.97
N VAL A 30 0.85 8.97 -5.41
CA VAL A 30 1.72 7.79 -5.29
C VAL A 30 1.10 6.59 -6.01
N ALA A 31 1.74 6.15 -7.10
CA ALA A 31 1.45 4.91 -7.81
C ALA A 31 2.57 3.88 -7.61
N GLY A 32 2.34 2.64 -8.02
CA GLY A 32 3.30 1.53 -7.93
C GLY A 32 2.55 0.20 -7.85
N SER A 33 3.25 -0.93 -7.95
CA SER A 33 2.71 -2.24 -7.63
C SER A 33 2.85 -2.49 -6.13
N ASP A 34 4.06 -2.46 -5.61
CA ASP A 34 4.37 -2.64 -4.20
C ASP A 34 4.85 -1.34 -3.57
N GLY A 35 4.72 -1.19 -2.24
CA GLY A 35 5.26 -0.07 -1.46
C GLY A 35 4.47 1.24 -1.51
N LYS A 36 3.38 1.35 -2.27
CA LYS A 36 2.55 2.58 -2.37
C LYS A 36 2.14 3.12 -1.00
N GLY A 37 1.46 2.26 -0.23
CA GLY A 37 0.94 2.63 1.09
C GLY A 37 2.04 3.03 2.08
N SER A 38 3.14 2.26 2.14
CA SER A 38 4.31 2.59 2.98
C SER A 38 4.92 3.94 2.60
N THR A 39 5.16 4.18 1.30
CA THR A 39 5.69 5.46 0.81
C THR A 39 4.73 6.62 1.12
N SER A 40 3.42 6.43 0.92
CA SER A 40 2.41 7.44 1.26
C SER A 40 2.39 7.76 2.76
N ALA A 41 2.43 6.73 3.61
CA ALA A 41 2.47 6.89 5.07
C ALA A 41 3.75 7.58 5.55
N MET A 42 4.92 7.23 5.00
CA MET A 42 6.19 7.88 5.30
C MET A 42 6.17 9.35 4.88
N THR A 43 5.70 9.65 3.67
CA THR A 43 5.57 11.02 3.14
C THR A 43 4.67 11.86 4.05
N ALA A 44 3.48 11.34 4.41
CA ALA A 44 2.56 12.01 5.33
C ALA A 44 3.17 12.19 6.73
N SER A 45 3.89 11.20 7.25
CA SER A 45 4.54 11.27 8.56
C SER A 45 5.62 12.36 8.61
N ILE A 46 6.47 12.46 7.58
CA ILE A 46 7.51 13.49 7.49
C ILE A 46 6.87 14.88 7.44
N LEU A 47 5.86 15.09 6.57
CA LEU A 47 5.17 16.38 6.46
C LEU A 47 4.50 16.80 7.78
N ARG A 48 3.86 15.86 8.49
CA ARG A 48 3.29 16.14 9.84
C ARG A 48 4.36 16.55 10.85
N LYS A 49 5.51 15.87 10.86
CA LYS A 49 6.64 16.24 11.73
C LYS A 49 7.19 17.62 11.41
N ALA A 50 7.14 18.01 10.15
CA ALA A 50 7.50 19.36 9.69
C ALA A 50 6.43 20.44 10.04
N GLY A 51 5.33 20.04 10.70
CA GLY A 51 4.29 20.95 11.20
C GLY A 51 3.18 21.26 10.21
N TYR A 52 3.03 20.51 9.12
CA TYR A 52 1.90 20.63 8.21
C TYR A 52 0.71 19.79 8.69
N SER A 53 -0.51 20.27 8.43
CA SER A 53 -1.72 19.43 8.49
C SER A 53 -1.82 18.57 7.22
N VAL A 54 -1.94 17.26 7.38
CA VAL A 54 -1.78 16.30 6.28
C VAL A 54 -2.94 15.32 6.21
N GLY A 55 -3.62 15.31 5.07
CA GLY A 55 -4.54 14.24 4.67
C GLY A 55 -3.77 13.06 4.06
N LEU A 56 -4.18 11.85 4.38
CA LEU A 56 -3.66 10.62 3.80
C LEU A 56 -4.84 9.77 3.31
N TYR A 57 -4.86 9.45 2.01
CA TYR A 57 -5.83 8.56 1.39
C TYR A 57 -5.14 7.30 0.89
N THR A 58 -5.57 6.14 1.39
CA THR A 58 -4.95 4.83 1.09
C THR A 58 -6.00 3.74 0.85
N SER A 59 -5.60 2.64 0.21
CA SER A 59 -6.48 1.50 -0.03
C SER A 59 -5.70 0.19 -0.29
N PRO A 60 -6.31 -0.97 0.07
CA PRO A 60 -7.54 -1.14 0.84
C PRO A 60 -7.33 -0.87 2.35
N HIS A 61 -8.39 -0.92 3.14
CA HIS A 61 -8.31 -0.98 4.60
C HIS A 61 -8.05 -2.41 5.08
N ILE A 62 -7.70 -2.57 6.35
CA ILE A 62 -7.51 -3.87 7.00
C ILE A 62 -8.74 -4.25 7.82
N LEU A 63 -9.11 -3.45 8.81
CA LEU A 63 -10.22 -3.73 9.73
C LEU A 63 -11.45 -2.87 9.48
N ARG A 64 -11.27 -1.58 9.20
CA ARG A 64 -12.35 -0.60 9.10
C ARG A 64 -12.17 0.29 7.88
N PHE A 65 -13.30 0.66 7.29
CA PHE A 65 -13.34 1.62 6.19
C PHE A 65 -12.61 2.93 6.50
N ASN A 66 -12.70 3.40 7.73
CA ASN A 66 -12.12 4.66 8.23
C ASN A 66 -10.62 4.79 7.98
N GLU A 67 -9.88 3.67 8.04
CA GLU A 67 -8.43 3.61 7.77
C GLU A 67 -8.02 4.20 6.41
N ARG A 68 -8.98 4.26 5.46
CA ARG A 68 -8.72 4.82 4.13
C ARG A 68 -8.53 6.33 4.11
N ILE A 69 -9.07 7.05 5.10
CA ILE A 69 -9.12 8.52 5.13
C ILE A 69 -8.61 8.98 6.48
N ASN A 70 -7.42 9.52 6.51
CA ASN A 70 -6.73 9.93 7.73
C ASN A 70 -6.33 11.40 7.64
N VAL A 71 -6.48 12.15 8.72
CA VAL A 71 -5.95 13.52 8.86
C VAL A 71 -5.13 13.60 10.14
N ASP A 72 -3.88 14.01 10.01
CA ASP A 72 -2.93 14.20 11.09
C ASP A 72 -2.74 12.95 11.98
N GLY A 73 -2.87 11.75 11.39
CA GLY A 73 -2.72 10.47 12.07
C GLY A 73 -3.99 9.98 12.76
N ARG A 74 -5.14 10.59 12.50
CA ARG A 74 -6.45 10.16 12.99
C ARG A 74 -7.35 9.80 11.83
N ASP A 75 -7.93 8.62 11.90
CA ASP A 75 -8.89 8.16 10.90
C ASP A 75 -10.20 8.98 11.01
N ILE A 76 -10.88 9.11 9.88
CA ILE A 76 -12.22 9.70 9.83
C ILE A 76 -13.17 8.93 10.75
N SER A 77 -14.04 9.61 11.49
CA SER A 77 -15.00 8.96 12.39
C SER A 77 -16.19 8.33 11.61
N ASP A 78 -16.93 7.44 12.28
CA ASP A 78 -18.14 6.82 11.69
C ASP A 78 -19.23 7.87 11.43
N GLU A 79 -19.33 8.88 12.31
CA GLU A 79 -20.26 9.99 12.18
C GLU A 79 -19.89 10.83 10.94
N GLU A 80 -18.63 11.17 10.76
CA GLU A 80 -18.14 11.94 9.60
C GLU A 80 -18.30 11.17 8.29
N VAL A 81 -18.05 9.85 8.30
CA VAL A 81 -18.34 8.98 7.14
C VAL A 81 -19.82 9.01 6.81
N SER A 82 -20.71 8.95 7.80
CA SER A 82 -22.17 9.00 7.62
C SER A 82 -22.62 10.35 7.05
N GLU A 83 -22.12 11.45 7.60
CA GLU A 83 -22.42 12.81 7.14
C GLU A 83 -21.98 13.03 5.69
N LEU A 84 -20.73 12.67 5.37
CA LEU A 84 -20.20 12.78 4.01
C LEU A 84 -20.88 11.84 3.02
N THR A 85 -21.31 10.66 3.46
CA THR A 85 -22.13 9.77 2.62
C THR A 85 -23.46 10.42 2.26
N GLY A 86 -24.14 11.06 3.24
CA GLY A 86 -25.36 11.82 2.99
C GLY A 86 -25.15 13.00 2.03
N TYR A 87 -24.06 13.73 2.22
CA TYR A 87 -23.68 14.85 1.33
C TYR A 87 -23.39 14.38 -0.11
N LEU A 88 -22.61 13.32 -0.29
CA LEU A 88 -22.26 12.78 -1.61
C LEU A 88 -23.46 12.17 -2.32
N ARG A 89 -24.38 11.55 -1.56
CA ARG A 89 -25.58 10.94 -2.09
C ARG A 89 -26.43 11.94 -2.88
N HIS A 90 -26.55 13.18 -2.41
CA HIS A 90 -27.29 14.23 -3.12
C HIS A 90 -26.77 14.40 -4.56
N PHE A 91 -25.46 14.45 -4.78
CA PHE A 91 -24.87 14.62 -6.11
C PHE A 91 -24.91 13.32 -6.92
N SER A 92 -24.69 12.16 -6.28
CA SER A 92 -24.68 10.88 -6.98
C SER A 92 -26.09 10.47 -7.45
N ASP A 93 -27.13 10.79 -6.70
CA ASP A 93 -28.53 10.53 -7.09
C ASP A 93 -28.88 11.37 -8.33
N ASP A 94 -28.53 12.67 -8.37
CA ASP A 94 -28.70 13.53 -9.54
C ASP A 94 -27.92 13.00 -10.78
N MET A 95 -26.74 12.41 -10.57
CA MET A 95 -25.97 11.81 -11.66
C MET A 95 -26.62 10.54 -12.19
N CYS A 96 -27.26 9.74 -11.32
CA CYS A 96 -28.00 8.54 -11.73
C CYS A 96 -29.16 8.88 -12.68
N GLU A 97 -29.84 10.03 -12.51
CA GLU A 97 -30.87 10.51 -13.44
C GLU A 97 -30.33 10.73 -14.87
N SER A 98 -29.01 10.98 -14.98
CA SER A 98 -28.27 11.13 -16.25
C SER A 98 -27.54 9.86 -16.68
N GLU A 99 -27.90 8.69 -16.13
CA GLU A 99 -27.26 7.39 -16.39
C GLU A 99 -25.76 7.34 -16.06
N MET A 100 -25.29 8.22 -15.17
CA MET A 100 -23.92 8.27 -14.70
C MET A 100 -23.82 7.65 -13.30
N PHE A 101 -23.19 6.48 -13.19
CA PHE A 101 -23.08 5.72 -11.93
C PHE A 101 -21.65 5.72 -11.44
N CYS A 102 -21.39 6.32 -10.28
CA CYS A 102 -20.11 6.26 -9.63
C CYS A 102 -19.85 4.88 -9.00
N THR A 103 -18.65 4.40 -9.12
CA THR A 103 -18.17 3.20 -8.42
C THR A 103 -17.96 3.50 -6.93
N PHE A 104 -17.85 2.44 -6.12
CA PHE A 104 -17.48 2.57 -4.71
C PHE A 104 -16.17 3.35 -4.54
N PHE A 105 -15.16 3.07 -5.38
CA PHE A 105 -13.86 3.73 -5.30
C PHE A 105 -13.94 5.22 -5.68
N GLU A 106 -14.73 5.59 -6.69
CA GLU A 106 -14.97 6.99 -7.04
C GLU A 106 -15.65 7.77 -5.91
N ILE A 107 -16.68 7.17 -5.27
CA ILE A 107 -17.36 7.78 -4.12
C ILE A 107 -16.42 7.96 -2.94
N THR A 108 -15.62 6.94 -2.60
CA THR A 108 -14.69 7.02 -1.45
C THR A 108 -13.55 7.99 -1.72
N THR A 109 -13.09 8.11 -2.96
CA THR A 109 -12.09 9.10 -3.37
C THR A 109 -12.66 10.52 -3.25
N ALA A 110 -13.88 10.76 -3.72
CA ALA A 110 -14.55 12.06 -3.58
C ALA A 110 -14.80 12.41 -2.10
N MET A 111 -15.15 11.42 -1.26
CA MET A 111 -15.32 11.58 0.18
C MET A 111 -14.00 12.07 0.84
N ALA A 112 -12.88 11.41 0.52
CA ALA A 112 -11.57 11.82 1.03
C ALA A 112 -11.23 13.25 0.61
N MET A 113 -11.47 13.59 -0.66
CA MET A 113 -11.21 14.93 -1.19
C MET A 113 -12.02 16.01 -0.50
N GLN A 114 -13.31 15.74 -0.22
CA GLN A 114 -14.16 16.68 0.53
C GLN A 114 -13.71 16.79 1.98
N TYR A 115 -13.43 15.67 2.65
CA TYR A 115 -12.97 15.64 4.04
C TYR A 115 -11.70 16.46 4.24
N PHE A 116 -10.71 16.31 3.37
CA PHE A 116 -9.46 17.07 3.43
C PHE A 116 -9.69 18.58 3.26
N LYS A 117 -10.59 18.98 2.36
CA LYS A 117 -11.01 20.38 2.22
C LYS A 117 -11.64 20.92 3.52
N ASP A 118 -12.58 20.16 4.11
CA ASP A 118 -13.31 20.57 5.33
C ASP A 118 -12.35 20.68 6.52
N ARG A 119 -11.34 19.79 6.57
CA ARG A 119 -10.26 19.81 7.57
C ARG A 119 -9.17 20.84 7.29
N LYS A 120 -9.20 21.51 6.14
CA LYS A 120 -8.24 22.54 5.71
C LYS A 120 -6.80 22.05 5.80
N VAL A 121 -6.53 20.85 5.31
CA VAL A 121 -5.18 20.30 5.28
C VAL A 121 -4.27 21.13 4.38
N ASP A 122 -2.98 21.23 4.72
CA ASP A 122 -1.97 21.87 3.87
C ASP A 122 -1.59 20.98 2.68
N PHE A 123 -1.43 19.69 2.98
CA PHE A 123 -1.10 18.65 2.00
C PHE A 123 -2.06 17.46 2.08
N ALA A 124 -2.28 16.82 0.95
CA ALA A 124 -2.93 15.51 0.88
C ALA A 124 -2.07 14.53 0.08
N VAL A 125 -1.76 13.38 0.66
CA VAL A 125 -1.07 12.28 0.00
C VAL A 125 -2.11 11.27 -0.46
N PHE A 126 -2.17 11.03 -1.77
CA PHE A 126 -3.11 10.10 -2.39
C PHE A 126 -2.38 8.87 -2.92
N GLU A 127 -2.72 7.70 -2.38
CA GLU A 127 -2.36 6.42 -2.95
C GLU A 127 -3.32 6.06 -4.09
N VAL A 128 -2.76 5.65 -5.24
CA VAL A 128 -3.51 5.09 -6.37
C VAL A 128 -4.09 3.72 -5.99
N GLY A 129 -5.36 3.51 -6.27
CA GLY A 129 -6.01 2.22 -6.03
C GLY A 129 -5.52 1.13 -6.98
N MET A 130 -5.57 1.38 -8.30
CA MET A 130 -5.11 0.44 -9.32
C MET A 130 -4.66 1.16 -10.60
N GLY A 131 -3.53 0.71 -11.16
CA GLY A 131 -2.98 1.30 -12.38
C GLY A 131 -2.45 2.71 -12.14
N GLY A 132 -3.11 3.71 -12.67
CA GLY A 132 -2.77 5.12 -12.51
C GLY A 132 -3.58 6.00 -13.47
N ARG A 133 -3.44 5.82 -14.79
CA ARG A 133 -4.06 6.65 -15.83
C ARG A 133 -5.55 6.89 -15.63
N PHE A 134 -6.29 5.83 -15.31
CA PHE A 134 -7.75 5.83 -15.17
C PHE A 134 -8.22 5.64 -13.73
N ASP A 135 -7.30 5.73 -12.76
CA ASP A 135 -7.65 5.66 -11.35
C ASP A 135 -8.40 6.91 -10.91
N ALA A 136 -9.41 6.76 -10.04
CA ALA A 136 -10.22 7.88 -9.59
C ALA A 136 -9.41 8.99 -8.91
N THR A 137 -8.26 8.66 -8.32
CA THR A 137 -7.35 9.65 -7.72
C THR A 137 -6.65 10.53 -8.78
N ASN A 138 -6.60 10.11 -10.06
CA ASN A 138 -5.87 10.80 -11.11
C ASN A 138 -6.55 12.09 -11.63
N VAL A 139 -7.50 12.61 -10.90
CA VAL A 139 -8.17 13.91 -11.14
C VAL A 139 -7.43 15.08 -10.47
N ILE A 140 -6.44 14.81 -9.64
CA ILE A 140 -5.61 15.82 -8.97
C ILE A 140 -4.46 16.30 -9.87
N VAL A 141 -3.95 17.49 -9.59
CA VAL A 141 -2.67 17.98 -10.11
C VAL A 141 -1.73 18.08 -8.90
N PRO A 142 -0.81 17.10 -8.73
CA PRO A 142 0.05 17.06 -7.56
C PRO A 142 1.27 17.97 -7.68
N GLU A 143 1.94 18.24 -6.55
CA GLU A 143 3.28 18.86 -6.51
C GLU A 143 4.36 17.90 -7.03
N VAL A 144 4.14 16.60 -6.86
CA VAL A 144 5.02 15.53 -7.35
C VAL A 144 4.21 14.26 -7.62
N SER A 145 4.53 13.59 -8.72
CA SER A 145 4.03 12.24 -9.05
C SER A 145 5.09 11.20 -8.70
N VAL A 146 4.74 10.24 -7.83
CA VAL A 146 5.63 9.18 -7.40
C VAL A 146 5.22 7.86 -8.03
N ILE A 147 6.16 7.18 -8.70
CA ILE A 147 5.95 5.85 -9.26
C ILE A 147 6.90 4.90 -8.56
N ASN A 148 6.39 4.25 -7.52
CA ASN A 148 7.13 3.28 -6.73
C ASN A 148 7.38 1.99 -7.52
N ASN A 149 7.88 0.94 -6.87
CA ASN A 149 8.22 -0.31 -7.51
C ASN A 149 7.09 -0.86 -8.39
N ILE A 150 7.44 -1.32 -9.60
CA ILE A 150 6.54 -1.96 -10.55
C ILE A 150 6.90 -3.45 -10.64
N SER A 151 5.88 -4.28 -10.47
CA SER A 151 5.94 -5.73 -10.65
C SER A 151 4.73 -6.22 -11.44
N MET A 152 4.73 -7.48 -11.86
CA MET A 152 3.60 -8.09 -12.56
C MET A 152 2.42 -8.22 -11.58
N GLU A 153 1.36 -7.44 -11.84
CA GLU A 153 0.11 -7.46 -11.08
C GLU A 153 -1.06 -7.05 -11.96
N HIS A 154 -2.28 -7.45 -11.59
CA HIS A 154 -3.51 -7.03 -12.28
C HIS A 154 -3.45 -7.16 -13.82
N THR A 155 -2.83 -8.23 -14.31
CA THR A 155 -2.53 -8.40 -15.75
C THR A 155 -3.76 -8.41 -16.64
N GLU A 156 -4.92 -8.77 -16.10
CA GLU A 156 -6.22 -8.71 -16.81
C GLU A 156 -6.64 -7.27 -17.16
N TYR A 157 -6.17 -6.25 -16.39
CA TYR A 157 -6.55 -4.85 -16.55
C TYR A 157 -5.42 -3.96 -17.04
N LEU A 158 -4.18 -4.21 -16.58
CA LEU A 158 -3.04 -3.32 -16.81
C LEU A 158 -2.14 -3.81 -17.96
N GLY A 159 -2.38 -5.04 -18.43
CA GLY A 159 -1.57 -5.69 -19.46
C GLY A 159 -0.57 -6.70 -18.89
N ASP A 160 0.00 -7.50 -19.77
CA ASP A 160 0.75 -8.72 -19.51
C ASP A 160 2.27 -8.54 -19.59
N THR A 161 2.76 -7.28 -19.59
CA THR A 161 4.19 -6.94 -19.55
C THR A 161 4.47 -5.79 -18.57
N ILE A 162 5.71 -5.72 -18.09
CA ILE A 162 6.17 -4.64 -17.19
C ILE A 162 6.00 -3.28 -17.86
N GLU A 163 6.27 -3.17 -19.16
CA GLU A 163 6.15 -1.93 -19.92
C GLU A 163 4.68 -1.42 -19.97
N LYS A 164 3.72 -2.32 -20.19
CA LYS A 164 2.29 -1.95 -20.20
C LYS A 164 1.85 -1.48 -18.82
N ILE A 165 2.22 -2.19 -17.77
CA ILE A 165 1.92 -1.82 -16.38
C ILE A 165 2.57 -0.48 -16.04
N ALA A 166 3.83 -0.27 -16.45
CA ALA A 166 4.55 0.98 -16.27
C ALA A 166 3.86 2.15 -16.97
N LEU A 167 3.35 1.94 -18.19
CA LEU A 167 2.62 2.95 -18.95
C LEU A 167 1.32 3.37 -18.25
N GLU A 168 0.56 2.43 -17.71
CA GLU A 168 -0.65 2.73 -16.95
C GLU A 168 -0.35 3.52 -15.66
N LYS A 169 0.72 3.15 -14.93
CA LYS A 169 1.14 3.85 -13.73
C LYS A 169 1.73 5.23 -14.04
N ALA A 170 2.53 5.36 -15.09
CA ALA A 170 3.07 6.64 -15.56
C ALA A 170 1.97 7.62 -15.99
N GLY A 171 0.74 7.15 -16.22
CA GLY A 171 -0.43 8.00 -16.49
C GLY A 171 -0.79 9.00 -15.38
N ILE A 172 -0.17 8.93 -14.20
CA ILE A 172 -0.32 9.93 -13.13
C ILE A 172 0.61 11.14 -13.31
N ILE A 173 1.61 11.06 -14.18
CA ILE A 173 2.54 12.17 -14.46
C ILE A 173 1.77 13.30 -15.14
N LYS A 174 1.92 14.51 -14.63
CA LYS A 174 1.25 15.71 -15.13
C LYS A 174 2.23 16.62 -15.84
N GLU A 175 1.71 17.45 -16.73
CA GLU A 175 2.50 18.41 -17.50
C GLU A 175 3.25 19.38 -16.58
N GLY A 176 4.57 19.44 -16.73
CA GLY A 176 5.46 20.32 -15.96
C GLY A 176 5.63 19.94 -14.48
N VAL A 177 4.94 18.92 -13.99
CA VAL A 177 5.02 18.46 -12.57
C VAL A 177 6.17 17.49 -12.42
N PRO A 178 7.08 17.66 -11.44
CA PRO A 178 8.17 16.73 -11.20
C PRO A 178 7.67 15.33 -10.87
N SER A 179 8.46 14.32 -11.23
CA SER A 179 8.18 12.92 -10.94
C SER A 179 9.38 12.19 -10.33
N VAL A 180 9.09 11.19 -9.52
CA VAL A 180 10.09 10.36 -8.82
C VAL A 180 9.79 8.90 -9.08
N THR A 181 10.84 8.09 -9.32
CA THR A 181 10.72 6.64 -9.45
C THR A 181 11.95 5.92 -8.92
N ILE A 182 11.80 4.63 -8.57
CA ILE A 182 12.88 3.74 -8.16
C ILE A 182 13.07 2.58 -9.17
N ASN A 183 12.29 2.59 -10.23
CA ASN A 183 12.23 1.45 -11.12
C ASN A 183 13.50 1.27 -11.96
N PRO A 184 13.94 0.01 -12.17
CA PRO A 184 14.94 -0.32 -13.18
C PRO A 184 14.31 -0.43 -14.58
N GLU A 185 15.13 -0.72 -15.58
CA GLU A 185 14.65 -1.16 -16.90
C GLU A 185 13.89 -2.50 -16.79
N PRO A 186 12.87 -2.75 -17.62
CA PRO A 186 12.39 -1.85 -18.69
C PRO A 186 11.37 -0.78 -18.23
N ALA A 187 10.88 -0.82 -16.99
CA ALA A 187 9.88 0.12 -16.50
C ALA A 187 10.39 1.58 -16.50
N PHE A 188 11.67 1.78 -16.16
CA PHE A 188 12.27 3.12 -16.15
C PHE A 188 12.20 3.79 -17.52
N GLY A 189 12.54 3.10 -18.60
CA GLY A 189 12.49 3.65 -19.96
C GLY A 189 11.09 4.14 -20.35
N VAL A 190 10.04 3.40 -19.97
CA VAL A 190 8.65 3.82 -20.21
C VAL A 190 8.29 5.06 -19.40
N ILE A 191 8.63 5.08 -18.11
CA ILE A 191 8.36 6.22 -17.22
C ILE A 191 9.10 7.46 -17.73
N ALA A 192 10.37 7.32 -18.10
CA ALA A 192 11.19 8.41 -18.63
C ALA A 192 10.63 8.99 -19.93
N SER A 193 10.12 8.14 -20.83
CA SER A 193 9.47 8.56 -22.05
C SER A 193 8.22 9.40 -21.76
N VAL A 194 7.35 8.94 -20.86
CA VAL A 194 6.15 9.69 -20.47
C VAL A 194 6.51 11.00 -19.77
N ALA A 195 7.51 10.98 -18.89
CA ALA A 195 7.98 12.19 -18.20
C ALA A 195 8.51 13.22 -19.21
N ALA A 196 9.29 12.79 -20.20
CA ALA A 196 9.80 13.69 -21.26
C ALA A 196 8.65 14.28 -22.09
N GLU A 197 7.66 13.46 -22.49
CA GLU A 197 6.47 13.93 -23.21
C GLU A 197 5.71 15.01 -22.43
N LYS A 198 5.63 14.87 -21.10
CA LYS A 198 4.95 15.80 -20.20
C LYS A 198 5.82 16.98 -19.74
N GLY A 199 7.06 17.08 -20.18
CA GLY A 199 7.98 18.08 -19.65
C GLY A 199 8.21 17.98 -18.14
N SER A 200 8.01 16.78 -17.56
CA SER A 200 8.20 16.47 -16.16
C SER A 200 9.68 16.22 -15.86
N GLY A 201 10.23 16.93 -14.88
CA GLY A 201 11.56 16.61 -14.34
C GLY A 201 11.53 15.27 -13.62
N LEU A 202 12.14 14.22 -14.19
CA LEU A 202 12.17 12.88 -13.60
C LEU A 202 13.42 12.68 -12.74
N LYS A 203 13.22 12.38 -11.45
CA LYS A 203 14.27 11.91 -10.55
C LYS A 203 14.17 10.39 -10.40
N ARG A 204 15.27 9.68 -10.67
CA ARG A 204 15.40 8.27 -10.34
C ARG A 204 16.13 8.10 -9.02
N VAL A 205 15.56 7.33 -8.11
CA VAL A 205 16.24 6.81 -6.93
C VAL A 205 17.03 5.58 -7.35
N ASP A 206 18.34 5.58 -7.15
CA ASP A 206 19.14 4.39 -7.38
C ASP A 206 19.16 3.52 -6.12
N PRO A 207 18.70 2.26 -6.20
CA PRO A 207 18.80 1.35 -5.05
C PRO A 207 20.22 1.12 -4.53
N GLU A 208 21.26 1.32 -5.37
CA GLU A 208 22.67 1.18 -4.97
C GLU A 208 23.14 2.33 -4.05
N ASP A 209 22.45 3.47 -4.07
CA ASP A 209 22.70 4.59 -3.15
C ASP A 209 22.16 4.33 -1.73
N ILE A 210 21.43 3.20 -1.52
CA ILE A 210 20.79 2.85 -0.26
C ILE A 210 21.58 1.75 0.43
N GLU A 211 22.41 2.12 1.41
CA GLU A 211 23.18 1.18 2.23
C GLU A 211 22.35 0.72 3.44
N ILE A 212 21.94 -0.55 3.48
CA ILE A 212 21.30 -1.14 4.67
C ILE A 212 22.38 -1.39 5.73
N VAL A 213 22.26 -0.72 6.87
CA VAL A 213 23.17 -0.86 8.01
C VAL A 213 22.73 -2.02 8.91
N SER A 214 21.42 -2.11 9.19
CA SER A 214 20.83 -3.21 9.94
C SER A 214 19.37 -3.38 9.55
N ASN A 215 18.84 -4.61 9.69
CA ASN A 215 17.44 -4.92 9.45
C ASN A 215 16.95 -5.80 10.61
N ILE A 216 16.42 -5.16 11.64
CA ILE A 216 15.91 -5.83 12.84
C ILE A 216 14.38 -5.73 12.88
N GLY A 217 13.71 -6.54 13.69
CA GLY A 217 12.24 -6.62 13.73
C GLY A 217 11.47 -5.34 14.08
N LYS A 218 12.18 -4.23 14.32
CA LYS A 218 11.58 -2.89 14.50
C LYS A 218 11.66 -2.02 13.26
N GLY A 219 12.45 -2.43 12.26
CA GLY A 219 12.66 -1.72 11.00
C GLY A 219 14.12 -1.56 10.62
N PRO A 220 14.43 -1.18 9.37
CA PRO A 220 15.78 -1.02 8.89
C PRO A 220 16.42 0.29 9.35
N GLU A 221 17.71 0.21 9.70
CA GLU A 221 18.63 1.35 9.68
C GLU A 221 19.35 1.37 8.32
N PHE A 222 19.40 2.52 7.68
CA PHE A 222 20.03 2.66 6.38
C PHE A 222 20.72 4.02 6.22
N ARG A 223 21.66 4.10 5.27
CA ARG A 223 22.24 5.37 4.83
C ARG A 223 21.72 5.71 3.43
N TYR A 224 21.40 6.96 3.24
CA TYR A 224 21.01 7.52 1.96
C TYR A 224 21.46 8.97 1.87
N LEU A 225 22.12 9.35 0.77
CA LEU A 225 22.66 10.71 0.53
C LEU A 225 23.53 11.25 1.68
N GLY A 226 24.33 10.38 2.30
CA GLY A 226 25.23 10.75 3.40
C GLY A 226 24.57 10.84 4.79
N HIS A 227 23.25 10.72 4.88
CA HIS A 227 22.50 10.71 6.13
C HIS A 227 22.17 9.30 6.59
N LYS A 228 22.12 9.08 7.92
CA LYS A 228 21.66 7.83 8.52
C LYS A 228 20.22 7.99 8.96
N TYR A 229 19.36 7.03 8.55
CA TYR A 229 17.94 7.00 8.89
C TYR A 229 17.55 5.67 9.53
N PHE A 230 16.43 5.69 10.25
CA PHE A 230 15.72 4.52 10.76
C PHE A 230 14.25 4.64 10.33
N VAL A 231 13.68 3.54 9.84
CA VAL A 231 12.25 3.45 9.53
C VAL A 231 11.59 2.48 10.49
N SER A 232 10.50 2.91 11.14
CA SER A 232 9.78 2.08 12.12
C SER A 232 8.77 1.10 11.48
N ILE A 233 8.98 0.72 10.24
CA ILE A 233 8.24 -0.35 9.53
C ILE A 233 9.28 -1.42 9.17
N PRO A 234 9.11 -2.69 9.61
CA PRO A 234 10.08 -3.74 9.34
C PRO A 234 10.20 -4.11 7.87
N GLY A 235 11.39 -4.56 7.46
CA GLY A 235 11.72 -5.04 6.12
C GLY A 235 12.63 -4.13 5.33
N ARG A 236 13.58 -4.74 4.59
CA ARG A 236 14.60 -4.03 3.79
C ARG A 236 14.01 -3.12 2.71
N ASN A 237 12.87 -3.51 2.14
CA ASN A 237 12.21 -2.72 1.11
C ASN A 237 11.66 -1.39 1.66
N GLU A 238 11.47 -1.28 2.98
CA GLU A 238 11.02 -0.04 3.59
C GLU A 238 12.10 1.06 3.56
N ALA A 239 13.40 0.70 3.52
CA ALA A 239 14.47 1.67 3.24
C ALA A 239 14.36 2.24 1.82
N LYS A 240 14.00 1.42 0.82
CA LYS A 240 13.75 1.87 -0.55
C LYS A 240 12.53 2.78 -0.64
N ASN A 241 11.42 2.40 0.02
CA ASN A 241 10.21 3.21 0.11
C ASN A 241 10.49 4.57 0.79
N ALA A 242 11.35 4.57 1.83
CA ALA A 242 11.79 5.78 2.50
C ALA A 242 12.62 6.69 1.60
N ALA A 243 13.57 6.14 0.84
CA ALA A 243 14.36 6.92 -0.11
C ALA A 243 13.46 7.57 -1.17
N VAL A 244 12.45 6.86 -1.67
CA VAL A 244 11.44 7.41 -2.59
C VAL A 244 10.63 8.52 -1.93
N ALA A 245 10.19 8.36 -0.68
CA ALA A 245 9.46 9.39 0.06
C ALA A 245 10.32 10.64 0.31
N ILE A 246 11.62 10.47 0.63
CA ILE A 246 12.57 11.57 0.78
C ILE A 246 12.70 12.33 -0.54
N GLU A 247 12.95 11.65 -1.67
CA GLU A 247 13.10 12.31 -2.97
C GLU A 247 11.79 12.96 -3.44
N ALA A 248 10.64 12.39 -3.12
CA ALA A 248 9.34 13.01 -3.40
C ALA A 248 9.17 14.35 -2.67
N LEU A 249 9.70 14.48 -1.46
CA LEU A 249 9.65 15.72 -0.70
C LEU A 249 10.75 16.71 -1.10
N ARG A 250 11.91 16.21 -1.57
CA ARG A 250 13.04 17.06 -1.99
C ARG A 250 12.75 17.95 -3.19
N VAL A 251 11.75 17.62 -4.00
CA VAL A 251 11.34 18.48 -5.13
C VAL A 251 10.52 19.70 -4.69
N LEU A 252 10.05 19.72 -3.42
CA LEU A 252 9.28 20.84 -2.89
C LEU A 252 10.22 22.03 -2.57
N PRO A 253 9.84 23.27 -2.91
CA PRO A 253 10.71 24.44 -2.70
C PRO A 253 11.12 24.65 -1.23
N GLU A 254 10.25 24.30 -0.30
CA GLU A 254 10.47 24.44 1.15
C GLU A 254 11.21 23.26 1.79
N PHE A 255 11.71 22.28 1.00
CA PHE A 255 12.30 21.06 1.54
C PHE A 255 13.44 21.35 2.52
N THR A 256 14.48 22.06 2.06
CA THR A 256 15.71 22.27 2.84
C THR A 256 15.45 23.02 4.15
N ASP A 257 14.59 24.04 4.11
CA ASP A 257 14.40 24.93 5.26
C ASP A 257 13.36 24.40 6.26
N ARG A 258 12.34 23.65 5.78
CA ARG A 258 11.18 23.30 6.60
C ARG A 258 10.92 21.80 6.75
N ILE A 259 11.36 20.96 5.83
CA ILE A 259 11.02 19.53 5.81
C ILE A 259 12.22 18.66 6.19
N GLU A 260 13.39 18.92 5.61
CA GLU A 260 14.60 18.12 5.79
C GLU A 260 14.98 17.88 7.25
N PRO A 261 14.90 18.87 8.18
CA PRO A 261 15.20 18.66 9.59
C PRO A 261 14.33 17.59 10.29
N TYR A 262 13.17 17.30 9.72
CA TYR A 262 12.16 16.40 10.30
C TYR A 262 12.07 15.04 9.59
N VAL A 263 12.86 14.81 8.55
CA VAL A 263 12.83 13.56 7.77
C VAL A 263 13.13 12.36 8.68
N ALA A 264 14.19 12.43 9.48
CA ALA A 264 14.58 11.33 10.37
C ALA A 264 13.48 11.03 11.40
N ASP A 265 12.90 12.04 12.03
CA ASP A 265 11.83 11.90 13.02
C ASP A 265 10.54 11.39 12.39
N GLY A 266 10.22 11.83 11.17
CA GLY A 266 9.07 11.37 10.40
C GLY A 266 9.17 9.88 10.09
N LEU A 267 10.31 9.41 9.61
CA LEU A 267 10.56 8.00 9.31
C LEU A 267 10.58 7.13 10.58
N ALA A 268 11.19 7.62 11.66
CA ALA A 268 11.26 6.90 12.93
C ALA A 268 9.92 6.78 13.65
N SER A 269 8.94 7.63 13.33
CA SER A 269 7.62 7.65 13.97
C SER A 269 6.47 7.17 13.08
N VAL A 270 6.74 6.78 11.83
CA VAL A 270 5.70 6.27 10.94
C VAL A 270 5.13 4.95 11.47
N ARG A 271 3.82 4.78 11.33
CA ARG A 271 3.12 3.53 11.62
C ARG A 271 2.35 3.10 10.39
N TRP A 272 2.54 1.85 10.00
CA TRP A 272 1.84 1.26 8.87
C TRP A 272 1.54 -0.20 9.17
N PRO A 273 0.31 -0.54 9.53
CA PRO A 273 -0.02 -1.86 10.06
C PRO A 273 0.14 -2.97 9.03
N CYS A 274 0.35 -4.18 9.53
CA CYS A 274 0.44 -5.41 8.75
C CYS A 274 1.52 -5.38 7.64
N ARG A 275 2.67 -4.76 7.94
CA ARG A 275 3.89 -4.87 7.16
C ARG A 275 4.96 -5.53 8.02
N LEU A 276 5.07 -6.85 7.93
CA LEU A 276 5.94 -7.68 8.79
C LEU A 276 5.81 -7.28 10.27
N GLU A 277 4.59 -6.89 10.66
CA GLU A 277 4.30 -6.31 11.96
C GLU A 277 4.30 -7.39 13.05
N ASN A 278 5.22 -7.27 14.01
CA ASN A 278 5.16 -8.05 15.24
C ASN A 278 4.08 -7.46 16.16
N ILE A 279 2.98 -8.17 16.31
CA ILE A 279 1.82 -7.76 17.08
C ILE A 279 1.84 -8.27 18.52
N GLY A 280 2.96 -8.87 18.93
CA GLY A 280 3.15 -9.45 20.27
C GLY A 280 2.71 -10.92 20.36
N ASN A 281 2.99 -11.55 21.51
CA ASN A 281 2.65 -12.93 21.82
C ASN A 281 3.16 -13.97 20.82
N GLY A 282 4.22 -13.65 20.07
CA GLY A 282 4.78 -14.54 19.06
C GLY A 282 4.05 -14.53 17.72
N PHE A 283 3.35 -13.44 17.38
CA PHE A 283 2.63 -13.32 16.13
C PHE A 283 3.16 -12.19 15.27
N ILE A 284 3.33 -12.49 13.98
CA ILE A 284 3.71 -11.55 12.92
C ILE A 284 2.60 -11.55 11.88
N VAL A 285 2.14 -10.36 11.48
CA VAL A 285 1.13 -10.21 10.42
C VAL A 285 1.71 -9.43 9.26
N ASP A 286 1.47 -9.93 8.06
CA ASP A 286 1.85 -9.29 6.81
C ASP A 286 0.77 -9.48 5.74
N VAL A 287 0.58 -8.51 4.84
CA VAL A 287 -0.45 -8.56 3.78
C VAL A 287 0.12 -8.87 2.40
N THR A 288 1.34 -9.34 2.32
CA THR A 288 2.00 -9.72 1.06
C THR A 288 1.19 -10.77 0.30
N HIS A 289 0.99 -10.51 -1.00
CA HIS A 289 0.20 -11.35 -1.89
C HIS A 289 0.70 -11.31 -3.35
N THR A 290 1.89 -10.77 -3.58
CA THR A 290 2.56 -10.74 -4.90
C THR A 290 3.80 -11.61 -4.88
N ARG A 291 4.24 -12.05 -6.07
CA ARG A 291 5.49 -12.82 -6.21
C ARG A 291 6.68 -12.05 -5.64
N ALA A 292 6.88 -10.81 -6.09
CA ALA A 292 7.99 -9.98 -5.64
C ALA A 292 7.91 -9.66 -4.14
N GLY A 293 6.71 -9.35 -3.62
CA GLY A 293 6.49 -9.16 -2.20
C GLY A 293 6.83 -10.39 -1.36
N SER A 294 6.45 -11.60 -1.81
CA SER A 294 6.74 -12.84 -1.08
C SER A 294 8.24 -13.19 -1.05
N GLU A 295 8.98 -12.84 -2.10
CA GLU A 295 10.43 -13.01 -2.11
C GLU A 295 11.11 -12.09 -1.09
N GLY A 296 10.70 -10.81 -1.06
CA GLY A 296 11.18 -9.84 -0.06
C GLY A 296 10.81 -10.26 1.36
N LEU A 297 9.55 -10.65 1.59
CA LEU A 297 9.07 -11.11 2.90
C LEU A 297 9.86 -12.33 3.40
N ALA A 298 10.10 -13.33 2.54
CA ALA A 298 10.88 -14.50 2.92
C ALA A 298 12.33 -14.13 3.27
N SER A 299 12.93 -13.18 2.55
CA SER A 299 14.28 -12.68 2.87
C SER A 299 14.31 -11.99 4.23
N ASP A 300 13.37 -11.08 4.49
CA ASP A 300 13.30 -10.32 5.74
C ASP A 300 12.98 -11.22 6.94
N VAL A 301 12.02 -12.15 6.79
CA VAL A 301 11.69 -13.14 7.83
C VAL A 301 12.91 -14.02 8.15
N GLY A 302 13.59 -14.51 7.12
CA GLY A 302 14.79 -15.34 7.32
C GLY A 302 15.91 -14.61 8.05
N GLU A 303 16.09 -13.32 7.81
CA GLU A 303 17.10 -12.50 8.47
C GLU A 303 16.72 -12.14 9.93
N ILE A 304 15.45 -11.76 10.15
CA ILE A 304 15.00 -11.21 11.44
C ILE A 304 14.60 -12.32 12.42
N TYR A 305 13.92 -13.36 11.94
CA TYR A 305 13.31 -14.40 12.78
C TYR A 305 13.87 -15.79 12.53
N GLY A 306 14.55 -16.00 11.40
CA GLY A 306 15.01 -17.33 10.98
C GLY A 306 13.89 -18.16 10.39
N LYS A 307 13.41 -19.17 11.12
CA LYS A 307 12.25 -19.98 10.72
C LYS A 307 11.01 -19.56 11.51
N VAL A 308 9.85 -19.74 10.88
CA VAL A 308 8.54 -19.41 11.46
C VAL A 308 7.53 -20.52 11.16
N VAL A 309 6.50 -20.65 11.98
CA VAL A 309 5.32 -21.40 11.58
C VAL A 309 4.45 -20.51 10.71
N LEU A 310 4.15 -20.95 9.50
CA LEU A 310 3.41 -20.18 8.51
C LEU A 310 1.93 -20.51 8.52
N VAL A 311 1.06 -19.50 8.73
CA VAL A 311 -0.38 -19.56 8.47
C VAL A 311 -0.65 -18.82 7.15
N PHE A 312 -1.16 -19.56 6.15
CA PHE A 312 -1.22 -19.04 4.78
C PHE A 312 -2.55 -19.28 4.09
N GLY A 313 -3.08 -18.23 3.46
CA GLY A 313 -4.25 -18.28 2.60
C GLY A 313 -4.19 -17.15 1.58
N ILE A 314 -4.61 -17.42 0.32
CA ILE A 314 -4.40 -16.50 -0.81
C ILE A 314 -5.65 -16.35 -1.67
N LEU A 315 -5.71 -15.29 -2.48
CA LEU A 315 -6.78 -15.04 -3.43
C LEU A 315 -6.58 -15.80 -4.75
N SER A 316 -7.68 -16.08 -5.43
CA SER A 316 -7.69 -16.91 -6.66
C SER A 316 -6.97 -16.28 -7.85
N ASP A 317 -6.88 -14.95 -7.88
CA ASP A 317 -6.21 -14.17 -8.93
C ASP A 317 -4.69 -14.04 -8.75
N LYS A 318 -4.12 -14.70 -7.74
CA LYS A 318 -2.68 -14.60 -7.42
C LYS A 318 -1.91 -15.86 -7.82
N ASP A 319 -0.63 -15.69 -8.10
CA ASP A 319 0.29 -16.78 -8.39
C ASP A 319 0.67 -17.53 -7.11
N ALA A 320 -0.16 -18.53 -6.77
CA ALA A 320 0.02 -19.31 -5.57
C ALA A 320 1.32 -20.13 -5.57
N ASP A 321 1.79 -20.59 -6.75
CA ASP A 321 2.97 -21.45 -6.83
C ASP A 321 4.25 -20.71 -6.46
N ASP A 322 4.50 -19.57 -7.10
CA ASP A 322 5.68 -18.75 -6.80
C ASP A 322 5.68 -18.25 -5.36
N ILE A 323 4.51 -17.87 -4.82
CA ILE A 323 4.39 -17.39 -3.44
C ILE A 323 4.65 -18.54 -2.45
N CYS A 324 4.05 -19.71 -2.64
CA CYS A 324 4.30 -20.90 -1.81
C CYS A 324 5.80 -21.29 -1.82
N ARG A 325 6.43 -21.32 -3.02
CA ARG A 325 7.85 -21.60 -3.15
C ARG A 325 8.72 -20.61 -2.37
N ASN A 326 8.41 -19.32 -2.42
CA ASN A 326 9.17 -18.30 -1.71
C ASN A 326 9.03 -18.43 -0.19
N LEU A 327 7.79 -18.53 0.31
CA LEU A 327 7.51 -18.58 1.74
C LEU A 327 7.96 -19.89 2.39
N SER A 328 7.97 -21.01 1.65
CA SER A 328 8.48 -22.30 2.14
C SER A 328 9.95 -22.25 2.57
N LYS A 329 10.73 -21.31 2.03
CA LYS A 329 12.16 -21.15 2.38
C LYS A 329 12.35 -20.79 3.86
N VAL A 330 11.37 -20.13 4.48
CA VAL A 330 11.42 -19.67 5.88
C VAL A 330 10.44 -20.39 6.79
N ALA A 331 9.53 -21.19 6.23
CA ALA A 331 8.59 -21.98 7.02
C ALA A 331 9.27 -23.20 7.66
N SER A 332 9.07 -23.39 8.97
CA SER A 332 9.37 -24.64 9.69
C SER A 332 8.20 -25.61 9.57
N LYS A 333 6.99 -25.10 9.73
CA LYS A 333 5.70 -25.77 9.56
C LYS A 333 4.75 -24.87 8.80
N VAL A 334 3.74 -25.43 8.15
CA VAL A 334 2.74 -24.67 7.40
C VAL A 334 1.34 -25.16 7.72
N VAL A 335 0.46 -24.22 8.05
CA VAL A 335 -0.98 -24.45 8.16
C VAL A 335 -1.67 -23.60 7.10
N VAL A 336 -2.23 -24.25 6.08
CA VAL A 336 -2.99 -23.62 5.01
C VAL A 336 -4.43 -23.43 5.48
N THR A 337 -5.03 -22.28 5.08
CA THR A 337 -6.43 -22.00 5.35
C THR A 337 -7.03 -21.16 4.21
N GLN A 338 -8.32 -20.87 4.32
CA GLN A 338 -9.04 -20.04 3.36
C GLN A 338 -9.69 -18.85 4.08
N PRO A 339 -9.33 -17.61 3.73
CA PRO A 339 -10.03 -16.44 4.27
C PRO A 339 -11.48 -16.40 3.78
N GLN A 340 -12.39 -15.88 4.60
CA GLN A 340 -13.83 -15.82 4.30
C GLN A 340 -14.15 -14.70 3.31
N CYS A 341 -13.73 -14.87 2.07
CA CYS A 341 -14.09 -13.95 0.99
C CYS A 341 -14.36 -14.72 -0.31
N LEU A 342 -15.23 -14.15 -1.17
CA LEU A 342 -15.61 -14.76 -2.47
C LEU A 342 -14.45 -14.95 -3.43
N ARG A 343 -13.34 -14.26 -3.23
CA ARG A 343 -12.15 -14.32 -4.08
C ARG A 343 -11.08 -15.25 -3.52
N ALA A 344 -11.31 -15.89 -2.40
CA ALA A 344 -10.32 -16.80 -1.82
C ALA A 344 -10.08 -18.00 -2.73
N LYS A 345 -8.82 -18.41 -2.88
CA LYS A 345 -8.45 -19.67 -3.50
C LYS A 345 -8.81 -20.81 -2.54
N ALA A 346 -9.36 -21.90 -3.05
CA ALA A 346 -9.71 -23.06 -2.21
C ALA A 346 -8.49 -23.58 -1.44
N ALA A 347 -8.66 -23.82 -0.14
CA ALA A 347 -7.54 -24.22 0.73
C ALA A 347 -6.92 -25.55 0.30
N GLU A 348 -7.70 -26.49 -0.23
CA GLU A 348 -7.23 -27.77 -0.76
C GLU A 348 -6.30 -27.59 -1.96
N GLU A 349 -6.61 -26.62 -2.83
CA GLU A 349 -5.78 -26.28 -3.98
C GLU A 349 -4.45 -25.67 -3.52
N VAL A 350 -4.50 -24.73 -2.57
CA VAL A 350 -3.31 -24.11 -1.97
C VAL A 350 -2.46 -25.16 -1.25
N LEU A 351 -3.09 -26.09 -0.51
CA LEU A 351 -2.40 -27.18 0.18
C LEU A 351 -1.68 -28.09 -0.82
N SER A 352 -2.35 -28.45 -1.93
CA SER A 352 -1.74 -29.27 -2.99
C SER A 352 -0.47 -28.60 -3.57
N ILE A 353 -0.50 -27.29 -3.74
CA ILE A 353 0.65 -26.51 -4.21
C ILE A 353 1.73 -26.49 -3.12
N MET A 354 1.37 -26.15 -1.86
CA MET A 354 2.30 -26.02 -0.76
C MET A 354 3.03 -27.34 -0.44
N LYS A 355 2.36 -28.46 -0.53
CA LYS A 355 2.94 -29.79 -0.29
C LYS A 355 4.07 -30.17 -1.24
N ARG A 356 4.20 -29.51 -2.37
CA ARG A 356 5.37 -29.68 -3.25
C ARG A 356 6.66 -29.15 -2.64
N TYR A 357 6.54 -28.21 -1.71
CA TYR A 357 7.65 -27.53 -1.04
C TYR A 357 7.79 -27.92 0.43
N VAL A 358 6.65 -28.12 1.11
CA VAL A 358 6.55 -28.54 2.52
C VAL A 358 5.59 -29.74 2.61
N PRO A 359 6.10 -31.00 2.51
CA PRO A 359 5.26 -32.20 2.45
C PRO A 359 4.29 -32.38 3.61
N ASP A 360 4.70 -31.93 4.83
CA ASP A 360 3.93 -32.06 6.07
C ASP A 360 2.97 -30.88 6.30
N ALA A 361 2.71 -30.03 5.28
CA ALA A 361 1.76 -28.93 5.40
C ALA A 361 0.35 -29.47 5.74
N GLU A 362 -0.30 -28.80 6.68
CA GLU A 362 -1.64 -29.12 7.18
C GLU A 362 -2.68 -28.13 6.64
N ILE A 363 -3.96 -28.46 6.76
CA ILE A 363 -5.09 -27.58 6.41
C ILE A 363 -6.01 -27.41 7.62
N LYS A 364 -6.53 -26.20 7.79
CA LYS A 364 -7.60 -25.88 8.74
C LYS A 364 -8.70 -25.06 8.06
N PRO A 365 -9.98 -25.24 8.45
CA PRO A 365 -11.11 -24.60 7.78
C PRO A 365 -11.13 -23.08 7.89
N THR A 366 -10.71 -22.53 9.04
CA THR A 366 -10.77 -21.09 9.34
C THR A 366 -9.40 -20.54 9.72
N VAL A 367 -9.23 -19.24 9.57
CA VAL A 367 -8.00 -18.54 9.97
C VAL A 367 -7.75 -18.70 11.48
N GLY A 368 -8.81 -18.63 12.31
CA GLY A 368 -8.69 -18.84 13.75
C GLY A 368 -8.16 -20.22 14.11
N GLU A 369 -8.76 -21.30 13.58
CA GLU A 369 -8.31 -22.68 13.80
C GLU A 369 -6.88 -22.92 13.25
N ALA A 370 -6.53 -22.26 12.16
CA ALA A 370 -5.18 -22.33 11.61
C ALA A 370 -4.15 -21.66 12.53
N ILE A 371 -4.50 -20.53 13.15
CA ILE A 371 -3.66 -19.86 14.15
C ILE A 371 -3.50 -20.72 15.40
N GLU A 372 -4.60 -21.29 15.94
CA GLU A 372 -4.55 -22.20 17.09
C GLU A 372 -3.62 -23.38 16.79
N ARG A 373 -3.76 -23.98 15.61
CA ARG A 373 -2.90 -25.11 15.21
C ARG A 373 -1.44 -24.69 15.05
N ALA A 374 -1.18 -23.51 14.50
CA ALA A 374 0.18 -22.98 14.37
C ALA A 374 0.84 -22.76 15.74
N VAL A 375 0.09 -22.30 16.73
CA VAL A 375 0.57 -22.17 18.12
C VAL A 375 0.96 -23.52 18.72
N GLU A 376 0.18 -24.60 18.46
CA GLU A 376 0.51 -25.96 18.91
C GLU A 376 1.78 -26.51 18.22
N LEU A 377 2.04 -26.11 16.99
CA LEU A 377 3.15 -26.61 16.17
C LEU A 377 4.47 -25.88 16.40
N ARG A 378 4.42 -24.67 16.96
CA ARG A 378 5.62 -23.85 17.12
C ARG A 378 6.53 -24.38 18.21
N ASP A 379 7.83 -24.32 17.95
CA ASP A 379 8.86 -24.59 18.95
C ASP A 379 9.09 -23.35 19.85
N ASP A 380 9.77 -23.54 21.00
CA ASP A 380 10.09 -22.46 21.93
C ASP A 380 10.89 -21.34 21.24
N GLY A 381 10.37 -20.11 21.31
CA GLY A 381 10.99 -18.94 20.73
C GLY A 381 10.73 -18.75 19.23
N GLU A 382 9.97 -19.62 18.58
CA GLU A 382 9.57 -19.48 17.20
C GLU A 382 8.33 -18.57 17.07
N GLU A 383 8.26 -17.79 16.00
CA GLU A 383 7.13 -16.90 15.71
C GLU A 383 6.14 -17.55 14.74
N VAL A 384 4.89 -17.12 14.79
CA VAL A 384 3.84 -17.48 13.81
C VAL A 384 3.66 -16.33 12.83
N LEU A 385 3.95 -16.59 11.56
CA LEU A 385 3.72 -15.62 10.47
C LEU A 385 2.36 -15.88 9.82
N ILE A 386 1.50 -14.88 9.78
CA ILE A 386 0.19 -14.91 9.14
C ILE A 386 0.24 -13.99 7.92
N THR A 387 0.04 -14.54 6.72
CA THR A 387 0.17 -13.76 5.47
C THR A 387 -0.60 -14.36 4.30
N GLY A 388 -0.56 -13.66 3.14
CA GLY A 388 -1.11 -14.06 1.85
C GLY A 388 -2.24 -13.17 1.33
N SER A 389 -2.85 -12.33 2.16
CA SER A 389 -3.82 -11.31 1.73
C SER A 389 -4.21 -10.36 2.86
N PHE A 390 -4.83 -9.24 2.49
CA PHE A 390 -5.49 -8.34 3.46
C PHE A 390 -6.59 -9.06 4.26
N TYR A 391 -7.33 -9.98 3.65
CA TYR A 391 -8.37 -10.75 4.33
C TYR A 391 -7.81 -11.71 5.39
N MET A 392 -6.65 -12.31 5.14
CA MET A 392 -5.94 -13.10 6.15
C MET A 392 -5.56 -12.24 7.36
N ALA A 393 -5.01 -11.06 7.11
CA ALA A 393 -4.65 -10.12 8.16
C ALA A 393 -5.89 -9.64 8.94
N GLU A 394 -6.97 -9.29 8.25
CA GLU A 394 -8.24 -8.87 8.87
C GLU A 394 -8.76 -9.94 9.84
N GLU A 395 -8.92 -11.18 9.37
CA GLU A 395 -9.45 -12.27 10.19
C GLU A 395 -8.54 -12.61 11.36
N ALA A 396 -7.22 -12.60 11.16
CA ALA A 396 -6.25 -12.82 12.21
C ALA A 396 -6.34 -11.74 13.31
N LEU A 397 -6.39 -10.47 12.95
CA LEU A 397 -6.50 -9.37 13.91
C LEU A 397 -7.83 -9.41 14.67
N ARG A 398 -8.95 -9.74 13.99
CA ARG A 398 -10.26 -9.92 14.63
C ARG A 398 -10.25 -11.10 15.61
N TRP A 399 -9.65 -12.23 15.25
CA TRP A 399 -9.49 -13.39 16.13
C TRP A 399 -8.68 -13.03 17.39
N MET A 400 -7.67 -12.19 17.26
CA MET A 400 -6.87 -11.68 18.39
C MET A 400 -7.55 -10.59 19.22
N GLY A 401 -8.81 -10.24 18.92
CA GLY A 401 -9.58 -9.22 19.62
C GLY A 401 -9.08 -7.79 19.35
N ARG A 402 -8.28 -7.59 18.30
CA ARG A 402 -7.88 -6.25 17.90
C ARG A 402 -9.01 -5.60 17.10
N THR A 403 -9.46 -4.47 17.60
CA THR A 403 -10.26 -3.50 16.86
C THR A 403 -9.32 -2.35 16.50
N SER A 404 -9.49 -1.74 15.33
CA SER A 404 -8.72 -0.53 14.97
C SER A 404 -8.86 0.52 16.08
N GLN A 405 -7.74 1.00 16.58
CA GLN A 405 -7.67 2.08 17.58
C GLN A 405 -7.98 3.42 16.94
#